data_cf89649d742dc72214595088c4f1d114
#
_entry.id   cf89649d742dc72214595088c4f1d114
#
_cell.length_a   1.000
_cell.length_b   1.000
_cell.length_c   1.000
_cell.angle_alpha   90.00
_cell.angle_beta   90.00
_cell.angle_gamma   90.00
#
_symmetry.space_group_name_H-M   'P 1'
#
loop_
_entity.id
_entity.type
_entity.pdbx_description
1 polymer ?
#
loop_
_entity_poly.entity_id
_entity_poly.type
_entity_poly.pdbx_seq_one_letter_code
_entity_poly.pdbx_strand_id
1 'polypeptide(L)'
;LCWRDSTHPQGGGSERYLERVGEYLASQGHEVVFRTSKHMNAAHREVRDGVRYSRGGAKFGVYPRAWAAMLAGRLGLGDLRGVDAVIDTQNGIPFFARLVSGAPTVLLTHHCHREQWPVAGPLLGRLGWFLESRVAPRVYRGAPYVTVSEASRQDLEALGIKGAHIIANGLDPVPDHVPSLEREAEVHLVTLSRLVPHKQIEHAMDTVAQTPGAVLDVIGSGWWEAVSYTHLTLPT
;
A
#
# COMPACT_ATOMS: atom_id res chain seq x y z
N LEU A 1 -6.94 7.64 5.37
CA LEU A 1 -7.61 6.33 5.33
C LEU A 1 -6.73 5.34 4.60
N CYS A 2 -6.44 4.22 5.18
CA CYS A 2 -5.66 3.16 4.55
C CYS A 2 -6.22 1.79 4.96
N TRP A 3 -6.13 0.82 4.06
CA TRP A 3 -6.65 -0.52 4.35
C TRP A 3 -5.89 -1.20 5.49
N ARG A 4 -4.57 -0.98 5.57
CA ARG A 4 -3.68 -1.55 6.59
C ARG A 4 -2.75 -0.46 7.12
N ASP A 5 -2.07 -0.74 8.21
CA ASP A 5 -0.89 -0.02 8.68
C ASP A 5 0.36 -0.91 8.60
N SER A 6 1.53 -0.37 8.88
CA SER A 6 2.81 -1.10 8.77
C SER A 6 2.94 -2.25 9.77
N THR A 7 2.16 -2.25 10.87
CA THR A 7 2.17 -3.34 11.85
C THR A 7 1.33 -4.56 11.42
N HIS A 8 0.56 -4.41 10.34
CA HIS A 8 -0.18 -5.53 9.78
C HIS A 8 0.79 -6.54 9.15
N PRO A 9 0.60 -7.87 9.34
CA PRO A 9 1.49 -8.89 8.78
C PRO A 9 1.72 -8.80 7.26
N GLN A 10 0.80 -8.17 6.55
CA GLN A 10 0.90 -7.92 5.11
C GLN A 10 1.14 -6.43 4.81
N GLY A 11 1.57 -5.63 5.77
CA GLY A 11 1.97 -4.24 5.58
C GLY A 11 3.15 -4.14 4.60
N GLY A 12 3.25 -3.03 3.90
CA GLY A 12 4.28 -2.81 2.90
C GLY A 12 4.65 -1.34 2.73
N GLY A 13 5.31 -1.03 1.62
CA GLY A 13 5.83 0.31 1.35
C GLY A 13 4.73 1.39 1.26
N SER A 14 3.56 1.05 0.73
CA SER A 14 2.44 2.00 0.62
C SER A 14 1.90 2.44 1.99
N GLU A 15 1.84 1.52 2.94
CA GLU A 15 1.44 1.80 4.32
C GLU A 15 2.51 2.67 5.00
N ARG A 16 3.78 2.30 4.85
CA ARG A 16 4.90 3.07 5.41
C ARG A 16 4.98 4.49 4.85
N TYR A 17 4.77 4.66 3.54
CA TYR A 17 4.68 5.98 2.90
C TYR A 17 3.64 6.87 3.60
N LEU A 18 2.44 6.35 3.79
CA LEU A 18 1.36 7.10 4.42
C LEU A 18 1.64 7.43 5.89
N GLU A 19 2.24 6.51 6.61
CA GLU A 19 2.67 6.75 7.99
C GLU A 19 3.69 7.87 8.05
N ARG A 20 4.70 7.87 7.19
CA ARG A 20 5.70 8.96 7.11
C ARG A 20 5.05 10.32 6.77
N VAL A 21 4.08 10.33 5.88
CA VAL A 21 3.31 11.56 5.61
C VAL A 21 2.55 12.01 6.86
N GLY A 22 1.92 11.07 7.58
CA GLY A 22 1.21 11.37 8.82
C GLY A 22 2.14 11.88 9.92
N GLU A 23 3.28 11.22 10.12
CA GLU A 23 4.32 11.61 11.08
C GLU A 23 4.84 13.03 10.78
N TYR A 24 5.10 13.33 9.51
CA TYR A 24 5.53 14.67 9.09
C TYR A 24 4.46 15.71 9.38
N LEU A 25 3.21 15.48 9.02
CA LEU A 25 2.12 16.40 9.32
C LEU A 25 1.94 16.60 10.82
N ALA A 26 2.05 15.54 11.62
CA ALA A 26 2.00 15.63 13.07
C ALA A 26 3.16 16.48 13.63
N SER A 27 4.37 16.35 13.07
CA SER A 27 5.52 17.18 13.46
C SER A 27 5.34 18.67 13.10
N GLN A 28 4.49 18.98 12.12
CA GLN A 28 4.12 20.35 11.76
C GLN A 28 2.95 20.91 12.61
N GLY A 29 2.51 20.15 13.64
CA GLY A 29 1.44 20.59 14.55
C GLY A 29 0.03 20.22 14.12
N HIS A 30 -0.14 19.43 13.08
CA HIS A 30 -1.45 18.92 12.67
C HIS A 30 -1.88 17.72 13.51
N GLU A 31 -3.17 17.65 13.83
CA GLU A 31 -3.76 16.46 14.46
C GLU A 31 -4.07 15.41 13.39
N VAL A 32 -3.33 14.31 13.39
CA VAL A 32 -3.43 13.26 12.37
C VAL A 32 -4.10 12.01 12.93
N VAL A 33 -5.15 11.55 12.27
CA VAL A 33 -5.82 10.28 12.56
C VAL A 33 -5.63 9.30 11.41
N PHE A 34 -4.95 8.20 11.67
CA PHE A 34 -4.77 7.11 10.72
C PHE A 34 -5.87 6.07 10.92
N ARG A 35 -6.89 6.07 10.06
CA ARG A 35 -7.99 5.11 10.12
C ARG A 35 -7.69 3.90 9.24
N THR A 36 -7.69 2.70 9.85
CA THR A 36 -7.26 1.46 9.19
C THR A 36 -8.00 0.23 9.71
N SER A 37 -7.74 -0.94 9.14
CA SER A 37 -8.29 -2.21 9.61
C SER A 37 -7.67 -2.63 10.94
N LYS A 38 -8.42 -3.43 11.70
CA LYS A 38 -7.90 -4.13 12.86
C LYS A 38 -7.33 -5.47 12.46
N HIS A 39 -6.17 -5.82 13.00
CA HIS A 39 -5.58 -7.15 12.94
C HIS A 39 -5.33 -7.71 14.34
N MET A 40 -4.99 -9.01 14.45
CA MET A 40 -5.05 -9.75 15.73
C MET A 40 -4.29 -9.10 16.89
N ASN A 41 -3.10 -8.60 16.65
CA ASN A 41 -2.22 -8.08 17.71
C ASN A 41 -2.23 -6.55 17.86
N ALA A 42 -3.07 -5.85 17.09
CA ALA A 42 -3.13 -4.40 17.14
C ALA A 42 -4.18 -3.90 18.13
N ALA A 43 -3.85 -2.88 18.93
CA ALA A 43 -4.81 -2.15 19.73
C ALA A 43 -5.83 -1.43 18.84
N HIS A 44 -7.07 -1.27 19.32
CA HIS A 44 -8.09 -0.48 18.61
C HIS A 44 -7.68 0.97 18.42
N ARG A 45 -7.01 1.53 19.43
CA ARG A 45 -6.46 2.89 19.43
C ARG A 45 -5.04 2.85 19.92
N GLU A 46 -4.20 3.62 19.30
CA GLU A 46 -2.78 3.75 19.60
C GLU A 46 -2.32 5.14 19.18
N VAL A 47 -1.35 5.69 19.86
CA VAL A 47 -0.60 6.87 19.40
C VAL A 47 0.83 6.44 19.16
N ARG A 48 1.34 6.69 17.96
CA ARG A 48 2.71 6.39 17.56
C ARG A 48 3.23 7.53 16.71
N ASP A 49 4.41 8.06 17.06
CA ASP A 49 5.08 9.15 16.33
C ASP A 49 4.16 10.37 16.06
N GLY A 50 3.33 10.74 17.06
CA GLY A 50 2.38 11.85 16.96
C GLY A 50 1.09 11.54 16.18
N VAL A 51 0.99 10.38 15.56
CA VAL A 51 -0.19 9.95 14.77
C VAL A 51 -1.11 9.09 15.64
N ARG A 52 -2.40 9.40 15.64
CA ARG A 52 -3.43 8.58 16.29
C ARG A 52 -3.94 7.52 15.35
N TYR A 53 -3.72 6.26 15.67
CA TYR A 53 -4.27 5.12 14.94
C TYR A 53 -5.65 4.76 15.49
N SER A 54 -6.63 4.67 14.60
CA SER A 54 -7.99 4.22 14.89
C SER A 54 -8.30 3.01 14.00
N ARG A 55 -8.30 1.82 14.62
CA ARG A 55 -8.46 0.54 13.90
C ARG A 55 -9.86 -0.02 14.07
N GLY A 56 -10.46 -0.47 12.97
CA GLY A 56 -11.77 -1.10 13.02
C GLY A 56 -12.15 -1.83 11.75
N GLY A 57 -12.86 -2.94 11.94
CA GLY A 57 -13.13 -3.89 10.87
C GLY A 57 -11.90 -4.75 10.56
N ALA A 58 -12.13 -5.91 9.93
CA ALA A 58 -11.07 -6.73 9.35
C ALA A 58 -11.18 -6.62 7.82
N LYS A 59 -10.39 -7.30 7.07
CA LYS A 59 -10.31 -7.34 5.60
C LYS A 59 -11.34 -6.44 4.86
N PHE A 60 -12.56 -6.91 4.62
CA PHE A 60 -13.61 -6.10 3.97
C PHE A 60 -14.44 -5.23 4.94
N GLY A 61 -14.43 -5.57 6.23
CA GLY A 61 -15.13 -4.81 7.26
C GLY A 61 -14.55 -3.44 7.55
N VAL A 62 -13.33 -3.14 7.08
CA VAL A 62 -12.70 -1.82 7.24
C VAL A 62 -13.49 -0.73 6.53
N TYR A 63 -14.03 -1.00 5.34
CA TYR A 63 -14.78 -0.02 4.53
C TYR A 63 -16.04 0.48 5.25
N PRO A 64 -17.02 -0.39 5.61
CA PRO A 64 -18.22 0.07 6.32
C PRO A 64 -17.90 0.68 7.68
N ARG A 65 -16.86 0.22 8.36
CA ARG A 65 -16.43 0.80 9.63
C ARG A 65 -15.79 2.19 9.46
N ALA A 66 -15.04 2.41 8.38
CA ALA A 66 -14.52 3.73 8.06
C ALA A 66 -15.67 4.70 7.69
N TRP A 67 -16.66 4.25 6.90
CA TRP A 67 -17.84 5.04 6.58
C TRP A 67 -18.63 5.44 7.82
N ALA A 68 -18.89 4.49 8.71
CA ALA A 68 -19.58 4.77 9.98
C ALA A 68 -18.79 5.78 10.83
N ALA A 69 -17.45 5.66 10.87
CA ALA A 69 -16.60 6.61 11.59
C ALA A 69 -16.60 8.01 10.97
N MET A 70 -16.59 8.12 9.63
CA MET A 70 -16.69 9.42 8.94
C MET A 70 -18.05 10.07 9.13
N LEU A 71 -19.14 9.29 9.03
CA LEU A 71 -20.49 9.79 9.29
C LEU A 71 -20.67 10.25 10.73
N ALA A 72 -20.18 9.48 11.70
CA ALA A 72 -20.15 9.89 13.11
C ALA A 72 -19.32 11.17 13.30
N GLY A 73 -18.17 11.28 12.61
CA GLY A 73 -17.31 12.47 12.63
C GLY A 73 -18.02 13.75 12.15
N ARG A 74 -18.85 13.65 11.12
CA ARG A 74 -19.72 14.77 10.66
C ARG A 74 -20.72 15.23 11.71
N LEU A 75 -21.11 14.33 12.61
CA LEU A 75 -21.99 14.65 13.74
C LEU A 75 -21.21 15.07 15.00
N GLY A 76 -19.89 15.32 14.87
CA GLY A 76 -19.04 15.71 16.00
C GLY A 76 -18.67 14.54 16.93
N LEU A 77 -18.86 13.30 16.50
CA LEU A 77 -18.67 12.11 17.33
C LEU A 77 -17.45 11.27 16.85
N GLY A 78 -16.84 10.57 17.79
CA GLY A 78 -15.78 9.59 17.52
C GLY A 78 -14.42 10.19 17.16
N ASP A 79 -13.56 9.34 16.60
CA ASP A 79 -12.14 9.67 16.35
C ASP A 79 -11.96 10.62 15.14
N LEU A 80 -12.94 10.69 14.24
CA LEU A 80 -12.90 11.52 13.02
C LEU A 80 -13.76 12.78 13.12
N ARG A 81 -14.05 13.24 14.37
CA ARG A 81 -14.76 14.51 14.57
C ARG A 81 -13.89 15.69 14.16
N GLY A 82 -14.49 16.69 13.50
CA GLY A 82 -13.80 17.94 13.16
C GLY A 82 -12.65 17.78 12.16
N VAL A 83 -12.72 16.77 11.27
CA VAL A 83 -11.70 16.54 10.25
C VAL A 83 -11.79 17.63 9.18
N ASP A 84 -10.70 18.35 8.96
CA ASP A 84 -10.58 19.42 7.96
C ASP A 84 -10.26 18.90 6.56
N ALA A 85 -9.54 17.79 6.44
CA ALA A 85 -9.19 17.17 5.17
C ALA A 85 -9.04 15.65 5.31
N VAL A 86 -9.23 14.93 4.22
CA VAL A 86 -9.07 13.46 4.16
C VAL A 86 -8.11 13.09 3.05
N ILE A 87 -7.09 12.29 3.40
CA ILE A 87 -6.31 11.53 2.42
C ILE A 87 -6.94 10.14 2.33
N ASP A 88 -7.55 9.83 1.19
CA ASP A 88 -8.07 8.51 0.89
C ASP A 88 -7.07 7.75 0.05
N THR A 89 -6.87 6.46 0.30
CA THR A 89 -5.94 5.66 -0.48
C THR A 89 -6.65 4.67 -1.39
N GLN A 90 -6.18 4.61 -2.60
CA GLN A 90 -6.59 3.63 -3.57
C GLN A 90 -5.49 2.55 -3.70
N ASN A 91 -5.62 1.51 -2.88
CA ASN A 91 -4.87 0.27 -3.00
C ASN A 91 -5.84 -0.82 -3.51
N GLY A 92 -6.26 -0.69 -4.77
CA GLY A 92 -7.37 -1.37 -5.38
C GLY A 92 -8.65 -0.53 -5.27
N ILE A 93 -9.46 -0.72 -4.24
CA ILE A 93 -10.69 0.04 -4.02
C ILE A 93 -10.43 1.15 -3.00
N PRO A 94 -10.70 2.44 -3.30
CA PRO A 94 -10.62 3.51 -2.32
C PRO A 94 -11.79 3.40 -1.31
N PHE A 95 -11.70 4.14 -0.21
CA PHE A 95 -12.78 4.20 0.78
C PHE A 95 -13.99 5.01 0.32
N PHE A 96 -13.91 5.68 -0.82
CA PHE A 96 -14.92 6.62 -1.29
C PHE A 96 -15.26 7.70 -0.26
N ALA A 97 -14.25 8.16 0.47
CA ALA A 97 -14.39 9.14 1.54
C ALA A 97 -15.07 10.42 1.08
N ARG A 98 -14.87 10.84 -0.15
CA ARG A 98 -15.50 12.02 -0.74
C ARG A 98 -17.03 11.99 -0.67
N LEU A 99 -17.65 10.80 -0.65
CA LEU A 99 -19.11 10.66 -0.57
C LEU A 99 -19.63 10.87 0.86
N VAL A 100 -18.81 10.62 1.87
CA VAL A 100 -19.28 10.47 3.25
C VAL A 100 -18.58 11.37 4.27
N SER A 101 -17.34 11.81 4.02
CA SER A 101 -16.56 12.57 5.00
C SER A 101 -17.10 13.98 5.24
N GLY A 102 -17.63 14.62 4.20
CA GLY A 102 -18.02 16.03 4.25
C GLY A 102 -16.83 17.01 4.21
N ALA A 103 -15.60 16.51 4.16
CA ALA A 103 -14.36 17.28 4.10
C ALA A 103 -13.69 17.18 2.71
N PRO A 104 -12.87 18.15 2.31
CA PRO A 104 -12.01 18.05 1.15
C PRO A 104 -11.20 16.76 1.17
N THR A 105 -11.13 16.09 0.03
CA THR A 105 -10.50 14.75 -0.05
C THR A 105 -9.46 14.72 -1.17
N VAL A 106 -8.27 14.26 -0.83
CA VAL A 106 -7.20 13.92 -1.77
C VAL A 106 -7.22 12.40 -1.98
N LEU A 107 -7.11 11.94 -3.22
CA LEU A 107 -6.95 10.51 -3.51
C LEU A 107 -5.48 10.20 -3.81
N LEU A 108 -4.90 9.34 -2.99
CA LEU A 108 -3.55 8.81 -3.17
C LEU A 108 -3.61 7.44 -3.82
N THR A 109 -3.01 7.29 -5.00
CA THR A 109 -2.93 6.04 -5.74
C THR A 109 -1.47 5.69 -6.00
N HIS A 110 -0.99 4.58 -5.43
CA HIS A 110 0.38 4.12 -5.67
C HIS A 110 0.54 3.50 -7.06
N HIS A 111 -0.41 2.67 -7.46
CA HIS A 111 -0.49 2.05 -8.78
C HIS A 111 -1.90 1.55 -9.06
N CYS A 112 -2.22 1.33 -10.33
CA CYS A 112 -3.47 0.70 -10.73
C CYS A 112 -3.35 -0.83 -10.65
N HIS A 113 -4.38 -1.50 -10.12
CA HIS A 113 -4.33 -2.93 -9.79
C HIS A 113 -4.83 -3.84 -10.93
N ARG A 114 -4.83 -3.35 -12.17
CA ARG A 114 -5.38 -4.07 -13.32
C ARG A 114 -4.92 -5.53 -13.41
N GLU A 115 -3.61 -5.75 -13.27
CA GLU A 115 -2.99 -7.07 -13.37
C GLU A 115 -3.14 -7.91 -12.10
N GLN A 116 -3.48 -7.29 -10.99
CA GLN A 116 -3.63 -7.98 -9.69
C GLN A 116 -5.06 -8.46 -9.45
N TRP A 117 -6.06 -7.80 -10.04
CA TRP A 117 -7.47 -8.16 -9.85
C TRP A 117 -7.82 -9.59 -10.26
N PRO A 118 -7.24 -10.19 -11.32
CA PRO A 118 -7.52 -11.59 -11.66
C PRO A 118 -7.20 -12.59 -10.54
N VAL A 119 -6.23 -12.28 -9.68
CA VAL A 119 -5.88 -13.12 -8.51
C VAL A 119 -7.02 -13.22 -7.50
N ALA A 120 -7.91 -12.23 -7.43
CA ALA A 120 -9.08 -12.24 -6.55
C ALA A 120 -10.24 -13.13 -7.08
N GLY A 121 -10.06 -13.74 -8.26
CA GLY A 121 -11.07 -14.54 -8.94
C GLY A 121 -11.96 -13.72 -9.89
N PRO A 122 -12.74 -14.41 -10.75
CA PRO A 122 -13.36 -13.76 -11.91
C PRO A 122 -14.45 -12.73 -11.53
N LEU A 123 -15.23 -12.98 -10.51
CA LEU A 123 -16.31 -12.06 -10.09
C LEU A 123 -15.76 -10.88 -9.31
N LEU A 124 -14.97 -11.14 -8.26
CA LEU A 124 -14.39 -10.09 -7.41
C LEU A 124 -13.39 -9.26 -8.19
N GLY A 125 -12.62 -9.89 -9.08
CA GLY A 125 -11.67 -9.18 -9.93
C GLY A 125 -12.35 -8.21 -10.88
N ARG A 126 -13.43 -8.63 -11.55
CA ARG A 126 -14.22 -7.75 -12.43
C ARG A 126 -14.88 -6.60 -11.66
N LEU A 127 -15.47 -6.90 -10.50
CA LEU A 127 -16.07 -5.86 -9.65
C LEU A 127 -15.02 -4.88 -9.15
N GLY A 128 -13.90 -5.37 -8.64
CA GLY A 128 -12.79 -4.54 -8.16
C GLY A 128 -12.25 -3.62 -9.24
N TRP A 129 -11.96 -4.17 -10.42
CA TRP A 129 -11.52 -3.37 -11.57
C TRP A 129 -12.58 -2.35 -12.02
N PHE A 130 -13.85 -2.72 -12.03
CA PHE A 130 -14.93 -1.77 -12.33
C PHE A 130 -14.98 -0.61 -11.33
N LEU A 131 -14.87 -0.91 -10.04
CA LEU A 131 -14.85 0.12 -8.99
C LEU A 131 -13.62 1.03 -9.11
N GLU A 132 -12.44 0.46 -9.35
CA GLU A 132 -11.19 1.19 -9.51
C GLU A 132 -11.15 2.02 -10.79
N SER A 133 -11.52 1.44 -11.94
CA SER A 133 -11.33 2.07 -13.25
C SER A 133 -12.50 2.94 -13.72
N ARG A 134 -13.70 2.74 -13.18
CA ARG A 134 -14.91 3.46 -13.64
C ARG A 134 -15.59 4.26 -12.56
N VAL A 135 -15.73 3.71 -11.36
CA VAL A 135 -16.44 4.38 -10.26
C VAL A 135 -15.55 5.40 -9.58
N ALA A 136 -14.33 5.02 -9.17
CA ALA A 136 -13.42 5.93 -8.48
C ALA A 136 -13.11 7.20 -9.29
N PRO A 137 -12.77 7.16 -10.60
CA PRO A 137 -12.55 8.38 -11.39
C PRO A 137 -13.76 9.32 -11.45
N ARG A 138 -14.98 8.77 -11.38
CA ARG A 138 -16.20 9.61 -11.36
C ARG A 138 -16.45 10.24 -10.01
N VAL A 139 -16.29 9.46 -8.94
CA VAL A 139 -16.48 9.93 -7.55
C VAL A 139 -15.46 11.02 -7.21
N TYR A 140 -14.20 10.83 -7.61
CA TYR A 140 -13.13 11.79 -7.31
C TYR A 140 -12.90 12.83 -8.42
N ARG A 141 -13.82 12.98 -9.35
CA ARG A 141 -13.71 14.02 -10.40
C ARG A 141 -13.54 15.39 -9.77
N GLY A 142 -12.43 16.09 -10.14
CA GLY A 142 -12.09 17.42 -9.59
C GLY A 142 -11.50 17.40 -8.17
N ALA A 143 -11.26 16.25 -7.57
CA ALA A 143 -10.42 16.14 -6.39
C ALA A 143 -8.94 16.09 -6.79
N PRO A 144 -8.02 16.55 -5.94
CA PRO A 144 -6.60 16.34 -6.16
C PRO A 144 -6.26 14.84 -6.14
N TYR A 145 -5.46 14.43 -7.13
CA TYR A 145 -4.86 13.10 -7.16
C TYR A 145 -3.37 13.20 -6.87
N VAL A 146 -2.87 12.29 -6.06
CA VAL A 146 -1.45 12.11 -5.79
C VAL A 146 -1.04 10.70 -6.19
N THR A 147 0.11 10.58 -6.83
CA THR A 147 0.72 9.29 -7.17
C THR A 147 2.23 9.36 -6.91
N VAL A 148 2.91 8.22 -7.06
CA VAL A 148 4.30 8.08 -6.62
C VAL A 148 5.32 8.01 -7.76
N SER A 149 4.86 7.87 -9.00
CA SER A 149 5.75 7.73 -10.16
C SER A 149 5.08 8.20 -11.44
N GLU A 150 5.92 8.45 -12.44
CA GLU A 150 5.47 8.79 -13.80
C GLU A 150 4.66 7.65 -14.43
N ALA A 151 5.08 6.40 -14.23
CA ALA A 151 4.34 5.24 -14.73
C ALA A 151 2.93 5.17 -14.14
N SER A 152 2.80 5.36 -12.83
CA SER A 152 1.48 5.39 -12.16
C SER A 152 0.63 6.59 -12.63
N ARG A 153 1.25 7.72 -12.96
CA ARG A 153 0.55 8.88 -13.53
C ARG A 153 -0.02 8.56 -14.92
N GLN A 154 0.75 7.88 -15.76
CA GLN A 154 0.30 7.43 -17.09
C GLN A 154 -0.86 6.43 -16.98
N ASP A 155 -0.81 5.50 -16.03
CA ASP A 155 -1.92 4.58 -15.76
C ASP A 155 -3.20 5.35 -15.39
N LEU A 156 -3.09 6.36 -14.53
CA LEU A 156 -4.22 7.21 -14.16
C LEU A 156 -4.75 8.02 -15.35
N GLU A 157 -3.87 8.52 -16.21
CA GLU A 157 -4.26 9.22 -17.45
C GLU A 157 -5.02 8.31 -18.41
N ALA A 158 -4.62 7.03 -18.52
CA ALA A 158 -5.35 6.02 -19.29
C ALA A 158 -6.77 5.76 -18.75
N LEU A 159 -7.00 6.04 -17.45
CA LEU A 159 -8.33 6.00 -16.83
C LEU A 159 -9.10 7.33 -16.95
N GLY A 160 -8.53 8.33 -17.63
CA GLY A 160 -9.13 9.66 -17.83
C GLY A 160 -8.88 10.64 -16.66
N ILE A 161 -7.97 10.34 -15.74
CA ILE A 161 -7.58 11.19 -14.63
C ILE A 161 -6.37 12.01 -15.07
N LYS A 162 -6.55 13.33 -15.19
CA LYS A 162 -5.49 14.25 -15.62
C LYS A 162 -4.97 15.09 -14.47
N GLY A 163 -3.68 15.43 -14.50
CA GLY A 163 -3.06 16.34 -13.54
C GLY A 163 -2.82 15.74 -12.16
N ALA A 164 -2.60 14.43 -12.07
CA ALA A 164 -2.15 13.80 -10.83
C ALA A 164 -0.74 14.33 -10.46
N HIS A 165 -0.59 14.75 -9.21
CA HIS A 165 0.70 15.21 -8.67
C HIS A 165 1.58 14.02 -8.33
N ILE A 166 2.83 14.05 -8.74
CA ILE A 166 3.81 13.02 -8.37
C ILE A 166 4.53 13.44 -7.10
N ILE A 167 4.39 12.65 -6.05
CA ILE A 167 5.17 12.73 -4.82
C ILE A 167 5.84 11.37 -4.64
N ALA A 168 7.11 11.29 -5.00
CA ALA A 168 7.85 10.04 -5.01
C ALA A 168 7.95 9.40 -3.62
N ASN A 169 8.14 8.08 -3.61
CA ASN A 169 8.46 7.37 -2.37
C ASN A 169 9.81 7.87 -1.83
N GLY A 170 9.83 8.14 -0.53
CA GLY A 170 11.08 8.43 0.17
C GLY A 170 11.78 7.15 0.64
N LEU A 171 13.01 7.31 1.08
CA LEU A 171 13.77 6.28 1.77
C LEU A 171 14.00 6.73 3.22
N ASP A 172 14.03 5.78 4.13
CA ASP A 172 14.52 6.05 5.48
C ASP A 172 16.03 6.39 5.39
N PRO A 173 16.57 7.22 6.30
CA PRO A 173 17.98 7.55 6.31
C PRO A 173 18.87 6.30 6.29
N VAL A 174 19.88 6.31 5.44
CA VAL A 174 20.90 5.25 5.43
C VAL A 174 21.67 5.33 6.73
N PRO A 175 21.97 4.21 7.41
CA PRO A 175 22.83 4.22 8.59
C PRO A 175 24.19 4.87 8.29
N ASP A 176 24.72 5.67 9.21
CA ASP A 176 26.02 6.35 9.07
C ASP A 176 27.19 5.37 8.87
N HIS A 177 27.02 4.14 9.33
CA HIS A 177 27.99 3.07 9.17
C HIS A 177 27.35 1.86 8.51
N VAL A 178 27.76 1.57 7.29
CA VAL A 178 27.47 0.31 6.60
C VAL A 178 28.73 -0.54 6.66
N PRO A 179 28.68 -1.74 7.25
CA PRO A 179 29.85 -2.62 7.28
C PRO A 179 30.39 -2.84 5.86
N SER A 180 31.71 -2.70 5.69
CA SER A 180 32.35 -3.12 4.45
C SER A 180 32.29 -4.64 4.39
N LEU A 181 31.57 -5.17 3.42
CA LEU A 181 31.59 -6.60 3.13
C LEU A 181 32.81 -6.89 2.23
N GLU A 182 33.63 -7.84 2.63
CA GLU A 182 34.65 -8.38 1.72
C GLU A 182 33.91 -8.97 0.52
N ARG A 183 34.37 -8.64 -0.68
CA ARG A 183 33.81 -9.23 -1.91
C ARG A 183 34.24 -10.68 -1.98
N GLU A 184 33.28 -11.58 -1.90
CA GLU A 184 33.50 -12.99 -2.21
C GLU A 184 33.76 -13.17 -3.70
N ALA A 185 34.40 -14.30 -4.06
CA ALA A 185 34.70 -14.62 -5.45
C ALA A 185 33.42 -14.90 -6.28
N GLU A 186 32.34 -15.26 -5.61
CA GLU A 186 31.02 -15.55 -6.21
C GLU A 186 30.21 -14.28 -6.41
N VAL A 187 29.41 -14.25 -7.47
CA VAL A 187 28.47 -13.15 -7.73
C VAL A 187 27.19 -13.40 -6.93
N HIS A 188 26.98 -12.62 -5.88
CA HIS A 188 25.76 -12.66 -5.08
C HIS A 188 24.67 -11.76 -5.70
N LEU A 189 23.57 -12.38 -6.09
CA LEU A 189 22.34 -11.70 -6.49
C LEU A 189 21.35 -11.74 -5.34
N VAL A 190 20.62 -10.65 -5.13
CA VAL A 190 19.66 -10.54 -4.02
C VAL A 190 18.28 -10.19 -4.57
N THR A 191 17.27 -10.94 -4.18
CA THR A 191 15.87 -10.48 -4.31
C THR A 191 15.31 -10.17 -2.93
N LEU A 192 14.75 -8.96 -2.77
CA LEU A 192 14.08 -8.52 -1.54
C LEU A 192 12.64 -8.16 -1.86
N SER A 193 11.69 -9.07 -1.57
CA SER A 193 10.28 -8.80 -1.84
C SER A 193 9.36 -9.76 -1.09
N ARG A 194 8.05 -9.45 -1.08
CA ARG A 194 7.06 -10.46 -0.70
C ARG A 194 7.03 -11.58 -1.73
N LEU A 195 6.95 -12.84 -1.26
CA LEU A 195 6.80 -13.99 -2.14
C LEU A 195 5.33 -14.11 -2.58
N VAL A 196 5.04 -13.51 -3.72
CA VAL A 196 3.71 -13.46 -4.36
C VAL A 196 3.86 -13.53 -5.88
N PRO A 197 2.90 -14.10 -6.64
CA PRO A 197 3.06 -14.41 -8.07
C PRO A 197 3.57 -13.26 -8.94
N HIS A 198 3.05 -12.06 -8.73
CA HIS A 198 3.42 -10.89 -9.54
C HIS A 198 4.85 -10.36 -9.29
N LYS A 199 5.56 -10.92 -8.31
CA LYS A 199 6.99 -10.61 -8.07
C LYS A 199 7.92 -11.51 -8.87
N GLN A 200 7.40 -12.57 -9.45
CA GLN A 200 8.09 -13.42 -10.43
C GLN A 200 9.48 -13.86 -9.96
N ILE A 201 9.58 -14.32 -8.69
CA ILE A 201 10.86 -14.76 -8.10
C ILE A 201 11.49 -15.89 -8.91
N GLU A 202 10.66 -16.67 -9.58
CA GLU A 202 11.04 -17.76 -10.48
C GLU A 202 12.00 -17.27 -11.58
N HIS A 203 11.79 -16.06 -12.11
CA HIS A 203 12.69 -15.48 -13.13
C HIS A 203 14.10 -15.19 -12.57
N ALA A 204 14.21 -14.80 -11.29
CA ALA A 204 15.51 -14.62 -10.66
C ALA A 204 16.21 -15.97 -10.48
N MET A 205 15.48 -17.03 -10.11
CA MET A 205 16.00 -18.38 -10.01
C MET A 205 16.49 -18.91 -11.36
N ASP A 206 15.70 -18.74 -12.41
CA ASP A 206 16.08 -19.12 -13.78
C ASP A 206 17.34 -18.38 -14.27
N THR A 207 17.47 -17.11 -13.87
CA THR A 207 18.65 -16.31 -14.22
C THR A 207 19.91 -16.86 -13.55
N VAL A 208 19.84 -17.20 -12.27
CA VAL A 208 20.98 -17.78 -11.54
C VAL A 208 21.34 -19.16 -12.07
N ALA A 209 20.35 -20.00 -12.37
CA ALA A 209 20.58 -21.32 -12.96
C ALA A 209 21.35 -21.25 -14.30
N GLN A 210 21.26 -20.13 -15.03
CA GLN A 210 21.97 -19.88 -16.29
C GLN A 210 23.26 -19.11 -16.13
N THR A 211 23.65 -18.71 -14.89
CA THR A 211 24.82 -17.87 -14.63
C THR A 211 25.82 -18.63 -13.76
N PRO A 212 26.82 -19.29 -14.36
CA PRO A 212 27.85 -20.04 -13.59
C PRO A 212 28.56 -19.15 -12.57
N GLY A 213 28.74 -19.64 -11.35
CA GLY A 213 29.40 -18.90 -10.26
C GLY A 213 28.56 -17.81 -9.63
N ALA A 214 27.23 -17.79 -9.87
CA ALA A 214 26.30 -16.90 -9.18
C ALA A 214 25.49 -17.63 -8.13
N VAL A 215 25.21 -16.94 -7.02
CA VAL A 215 24.32 -17.37 -5.93
C VAL A 215 23.16 -16.40 -5.80
N LEU A 216 21.98 -16.88 -5.45
CA LEU A 216 20.79 -16.06 -5.24
C LEU A 216 20.34 -16.12 -3.79
N ASP A 217 20.35 -14.97 -3.13
CA ASP A 217 19.73 -14.76 -1.83
C ASP A 217 18.28 -14.26 -2.01
N VAL A 218 17.31 -15.08 -1.58
CA VAL A 218 15.89 -14.72 -1.63
C VAL A 218 15.44 -14.27 -0.24
N ILE A 219 15.25 -12.96 -0.06
CA ILE A 219 14.86 -12.38 1.21
C ILE A 219 13.39 -11.96 1.15
N GLY A 220 12.56 -12.60 1.96
CA GLY A 220 11.15 -12.27 2.05
C GLY A 220 10.29 -13.47 2.49
N SER A 221 8.99 -13.21 2.59
CA SER A 221 7.99 -14.22 2.90
C SER A 221 6.69 -13.95 2.13
N GLY A 222 5.82 -14.95 2.03
CA GLY A 222 4.53 -14.77 1.37
C GLY A 222 3.80 -16.08 1.14
N TRP A 223 2.53 -15.99 0.77
CA TRP A 223 1.69 -17.17 0.53
C TRP A 223 2.10 -18.00 -0.70
N TRP A 224 2.97 -17.46 -1.55
CA TRP A 224 3.56 -18.12 -2.73
C TRP A 224 4.87 -18.85 -2.41
N GLU A 225 5.31 -18.81 -1.16
CA GLU A 225 6.58 -19.37 -0.69
C GLU A 225 6.73 -20.85 -1.03
N ALA A 226 5.68 -21.65 -0.81
CA ALA A 226 5.71 -23.08 -1.13
C ALA A 226 5.96 -23.36 -2.63
N VAL A 227 5.43 -22.53 -3.53
CA VAL A 227 5.65 -22.64 -4.98
C VAL A 227 7.08 -22.26 -5.33
N SER A 228 7.60 -21.17 -4.75
CA SER A 228 8.99 -20.75 -4.94
C SER A 228 9.97 -21.85 -4.50
N TYR A 229 9.74 -22.50 -3.35
CA TYR A 229 10.56 -23.64 -2.91
C TYR A 229 10.49 -24.85 -3.84
N THR A 230 9.35 -25.09 -4.49
CA THR A 230 9.22 -26.20 -5.45
C THR A 230 10.15 -26.00 -6.65
N HIS A 231 10.36 -24.78 -7.09
CA HIS A 231 11.30 -24.45 -8.16
C HIS A 231 12.77 -24.65 -7.73
N LEU A 232 13.10 -24.46 -6.44
CA LEU A 232 14.46 -24.67 -5.92
C LEU A 232 14.85 -26.14 -5.79
N THR A 233 13.88 -27.04 -5.66
CA THR A 233 14.12 -28.47 -5.39
C THR A 233 14.04 -29.36 -6.63
N LEU A 234 13.71 -28.82 -7.80
CA LEU A 234 13.75 -29.59 -9.03
C LEU A 234 15.21 -29.77 -9.49
N PRO A 235 15.72 -31.00 -9.60
CA PRO A 235 17.03 -31.23 -10.20
C PRO A 235 16.99 -30.78 -11.65
N THR A 236 17.98 -30.01 -12.02
CA THR A 236 18.30 -29.69 -13.42
C THR A 236 18.73 -30.91 -14.20
#